data_013ccf396bede23a05d1e1ef2992b96e
#
_entry.id   013ccf396bede23a05d1e1ef2992b96e
#
_cell.length_a   1.000
_cell.length_b   1.000
_cell.length_c   1.000
_cell.angle_alpha   90.00
_cell.angle_beta   90.00
_cell.angle_gamma   90.00
#
_symmetry.space_group_name_H-M   'P 1'
#
loop_
_entity.id
_entity.type
_entity.pdbx_description
1 polymer ?
#
loop_
_entity_poly.entity_id
_entity_poly.type
_entity_poly.pdbx_seq_one_letter_code
_entity_poly.pdbx_strand_id
1 'polypeptide(L)'
;RDANVNLLHPRMLSGHLQGRILKMFCRMMRPKRILEIGTYTAYATLCLAEGIDEDAVVHTIEINDEMEDFIMKYLDKSPLKSKIKLYFGDAMDIIPQLNETFDMVFIDANKRIYSEYYDLVFPMVRPGGLILADNTLWDGKVIEDHVPSADKQTWGILDFNEKIKEDNRVEKVILPLRDGLTMIWKKEN
;
A
#
# COMPACT_ATOMS: atom_id res chain seq x y z
N ARG A 1 17.14 -1.97 7.99
CA ARG A 1 16.41 -2.72 9.03
C ARG A 1 16.75 -2.17 10.43
N ASP A 2 18.02 -2.07 10.77
CA ASP A 2 18.46 -1.65 12.12
C ASP A 2 18.08 -0.20 12.45
N ALA A 3 18.04 0.68 11.45
CA ALA A 3 17.59 2.06 11.63
C ALA A 3 16.10 2.14 12.00
N ASN A 4 15.27 1.24 11.47
CA ASN A 4 13.82 1.23 11.73
C ASN A 4 13.47 0.68 13.13
N VAL A 5 14.32 -0.17 13.72
CA VAL A 5 14.11 -0.71 15.07
C VAL A 5 14.18 0.41 16.13
N ASN A 6 14.90 1.50 15.84
CA ASN A 6 15.09 2.63 16.73
C ASN A 6 14.09 3.77 16.49
N LEU A 7 13.13 3.62 15.56
CA LEU A 7 12.07 4.60 15.33
C LEU A 7 10.96 4.48 16.37
N LEU A 8 10.20 5.56 16.56
CA LEU A 8 9.10 5.65 17.54
C LEU A 8 8.04 4.55 17.36
N HIS A 9 7.83 4.08 16.13
CA HIS A 9 6.83 3.05 15.81
C HIS A 9 7.40 1.92 14.94
N PRO A 10 8.34 1.10 15.44
CA PRO A 10 9.00 0.06 14.64
C PRO A 10 8.03 -1.03 14.12
N ARG A 11 6.86 -1.18 14.75
CA ARG A 11 5.80 -2.12 14.32
C ARG A 11 5.14 -1.73 12.99
N MET A 12 5.19 -0.46 12.60
CA MET A 12 4.63 0.03 11.33
C MET A 12 5.41 -0.44 10.11
N LEU A 13 6.64 -0.95 10.28
CA LEU A 13 7.44 -1.46 9.18
C LEU A 13 6.83 -2.76 8.61
N SER A 14 6.68 -2.84 7.30
CA SER A 14 6.16 -4.01 6.59
C SER A 14 6.90 -5.34 6.85
N GLY A 15 8.12 -5.30 7.35
CA GLY A 15 8.91 -6.47 7.70
C GLY A 15 9.47 -7.24 6.48
N HIS A 16 10.45 -8.14 6.76
CA HIS A 16 11.22 -8.79 5.70
C HIS A 16 10.36 -9.70 4.82
N LEU A 17 9.52 -10.54 5.42
CA LEU A 17 8.70 -11.49 4.66
C LEU A 17 7.75 -10.76 3.70
N GLN A 18 7.02 -9.76 4.20
CA GLN A 18 6.10 -8.99 3.38
C GLN A 18 6.83 -8.25 2.24
N GLY A 19 7.98 -7.63 2.55
CA GLY A 19 8.79 -6.98 1.50
C GLY A 19 9.22 -7.95 0.40
N ARG A 20 9.59 -9.20 0.75
CA ARG A 20 9.94 -10.22 -0.27
C ARG A 20 8.72 -10.66 -1.07
N ILE A 21 7.54 -10.74 -0.46
CA ILE A 21 6.28 -11.04 -1.15
C ILE A 21 5.89 -9.92 -2.11
N LEU A 22 5.98 -8.65 -1.70
CA LEU A 22 5.74 -7.50 -2.59
C LEU A 22 6.67 -7.53 -3.81
N LYS A 23 7.97 -7.78 -3.60
CA LYS A 23 8.92 -7.98 -4.70
C LYS A 23 8.50 -9.14 -5.63
N MET A 24 8.05 -10.26 -5.08
CA MET A 24 7.62 -11.41 -5.88
C MET A 24 6.38 -11.09 -6.69
N PHE A 25 5.40 -10.37 -6.16
CA PHE A 25 4.26 -9.89 -6.94
C PHE A 25 4.71 -9.02 -8.11
N CYS A 26 5.65 -8.10 -7.88
CA CYS A 26 6.20 -7.29 -8.97
C CYS A 26 6.89 -8.17 -10.04
N ARG A 27 7.65 -9.19 -9.64
CA ARG A 27 8.30 -10.11 -10.60
C ARG A 27 7.29 -10.91 -11.43
N MET A 28 6.20 -11.38 -10.81
CA MET A 28 5.15 -12.16 -11.48
C MET A 28 4.30 -11.30 -12.41
N MET A 29 3.89 -10.11 -11.95
CA MET A 29 3.00 -9.22 -12.70
C MET A 29 3.71 -8.31 -13.70
N ARG A 30 5.00 -8.02 -13.47
CA ARG A 30 5.81 -7.07 -14.25
C ARG A 30 5.12 -5.72 -14.44
N PRO A 31 4.66 -5.07 -13.36
CA PRO A 31 3.96 -3.80 -13.46
C PRO A 31 4.89 -2.70 -13.95
N LYS A 32 4.37 -1.80 -14.78
CA LYS A 32 5.09 -0.60 -15.25
C LYS A 32 4.84 0.60 -14.36
N ARG A 33 3.66 0.68 -13.76
CA ARG A 33 3.26 1.76 -12.86
C ARG A 33 2.69 1.19 -11.58
N ILE A 34 3.35 1.50 -10.48
CA ILE A 34 2.90 1.13 -9.13
C ILE A 34 2.57 2.41 -8.37
N LEU A 35 1.47 2.39 -7.62
CA LEU A 35 1.15 3.39 -6.62
C LEU A 35 1.28 2.77 -5.23
N GLU A 36 1.99 3.43 -4.34
CA GLU A 36 2.06 3.11 -2.91
C GLU A 36 1.47 4.28 -2.11
N ILE A 37 0.51 4.00 -1.24
CA ILE A 37 -0.09 4.97 -0.32
C ILE A 37 0.42 4.64 1.08
N GLY A 38 1.31 5.50 1.61
CA GLY A 38 2.03 5.29 2.87
C GLY A 38 3.46 4.80 2.63
N THR A 39 4.40 5.73 2.52
CA THR A 39 5.85 5.45 2.31
C THR A 39 6.53 5.03 3.61
N TYR A 40 6.21 5.73 4.72
CA TYR A 40 6.85 5.61 6.03
C TYR A 40 8.38 5.69 5.95
N THR A 41 9.08 4.55 5.99
CA THR A 41 10.56 4.49 5.91
C THR A 41 11.09 4.09 4.53
N ALA A 42 10.23 4.03 3.52
CA ALA A 42 10.48 3.56 2.16
C ALA A 42 10.96 2.09 2.09
N TYR A 43 10.71 1.26 3.12
CA TYR A 43 11.13 -0.14 3.07
C TYR A 43 10.31 -0.94 2.04
N ALA A 44 8.97 -0.81 2.07
CA ALA A 44 8.10 -1.45 1.09
C ALA A 44 8.35 -0.87 -0.31
N THR A 45 8.49 0.45 -0.43
CA THR A 45 8.87 1.16 -1.67
C THR A 45 10.11 0.55 -2.33
N LEU A 46 11.18 0.34 -1.56
CA LEU A 46 12.43 -0.26 -2.07
C LEU A 46 12.23 -1.73 -2.47
N CYS A 47 11.39 -2.48 -1.75
CA CYS A 47 11.07 -3.86 -2.10
C CYS A 47 10.26 -3.95 -3.41
N LEU A 48 9.31 -3.05 -3.62
CA LEU A 48 8.57 -2.89 -4.88
C LEU A 48 9.52 -2.53 -6.02
N ALA A 49 10.36 -1.50 -5.83
CA ALA A 49 11.33 -1.04 -6.82
C ALA A 49 12.38 -2.11 -7.20
N GLU A 50 12.77 -2.98 -6.26
CA GLU A 50 13.64 -4.12 -6.54
C GLU A 50 12.97 -5.19 -7.43
N GLY A 51 11.65 -5.25 -7.41
CA GLY A 51 10.84 -6.22 -8.15
C GLY A 51 10.53 -5.83 -9.60
N ILE A 52 10.58 -4.56 -9.95
CA ILE A 52 10.16 -4.03 -11.27
C ILE A 52 11.29 -3.96 -12.28
N ASP A 53 10.93 -3.86 -13.57
CA ASP A 53 11.84 -3.66 -14.70
C ASP A 53 12.44 -2.23 -14.70
N GLU A 54 13.45 -1.97 -15.58
CA GLU A 54 14.16 -0.70 -15.62
C GLU A 54 13.30 0.50 -16.07
N ASP A 55 12.29 0.25 -16.89
CA ASP A 55 11.37 1.25 -17.43
C ASP A 55 10.09 1.45 -16.57
N ALA A 56 10.02 0.76 -15.45
CA ALA A 56 8.89 0.82 -14.53
C ALA A 56 9.14 1.82 -13.38
N VAL A 57 8.06 2.36 -12.82
CA VAL A 57 8.12 3.40 -11.77
C VAL A 57 7.19 3.07 -10.61
N VAL A 58 7.68 3.27 -9.40
CA VAL A 58 6.90 3.31 -8.16
C VAL A 58 6.62 4.77 -7.81
N HIS A 59 5.35 5.15 -7.78
CA HIS A 59 4.87 6.39 -7.18
C HIS A 59 4.53 6.11 -5.72
N THR A 60 5.13 6.81 -4.78
CA THR A 60 4.89 6.62 -3.35
C THR A 60 4.56 7.94 -2.67
N ILE A 61 3.57 7.93 -1.78
CA ILE A 61 3.03 9.13 -1.15
C ILE A 61 3.17 9.01 0.37
N GLU A 62 3.76 10.04 0.99
CA GLU A 62 3.91 10.17 2.44
C GLU A 62 3.20 11.44 2.92
N ILE A 63 2.34 11.29 3.94
CA ILE A 63 1.63 12.42 4.52
C ILE A 63 2.47 13.21 5.52
N ASN A 64 3.42 12.52 6.18
CA ASN A 64 4.29 13.13 7.18
C ASN A 64 5.58 13.64 6.55
N ASP A 65 5.67 14.94 6.31
CA ASP A 65 6.84 15.62 5.72
C ASP A 65 8.07 15.61 6.66
N GLU A 66 7.90 15.43 7.97
CA GLU A 66 9.03 15.23 8.90
C GLU A 66 9.85 13.98 8.58
N MET A 67 9.29 13.03 7.83
CA MET A 67 9.99 11.83 7.39
C MET A 67 10.91 12.05 6.18
N GLU A 68 10.86 13.22 5.53
CA GLU A 68 11.59 13.50 4.28
C GLU A 68 13.08 13.21 4.39
N ASP A 69 13.78 13.82 5.35
CA ASP A 69 15.22 13.63 5.53
C ASP A 69 15.59 12.16 5.76
N PHE A 70 14.75 11.45 6.53
CA PHE A 70 14.98 10.03 6.78
C PHE A 70 14.79 9.21 5.50
N ILE A 71 13.70 9.39 4.78
CA ILE A 71 13.39 8.67 3.54
C ILE A 71 14.48 8.94 2.50
N MET A 72 14.79 10.22 2.25
CA MET A 72 15.78 10.62 1.26
C MET A 72 17.18 10.07 1.56
N LYS A 73 17.59 10.04 2.83
CA LYS A 73 18.86 9.44 3.25
C LYS A 73 19.04 8.00 2.78
N TYR A 74 17.98 7.21 2.72
CA TYR A 74 18.04 5.81 2.26
C TYR A 74 17.80 5.68 0.76
N LEU A 75 16.92 6.49 0.18
CA LEU A 75 16.71 6.49 -1.27
C LEU A 75 17.96 6.94 -2.01
N ASP A 76 18.67 7.97 -1.53
CA ASP A 76 19.90 8.50 -2.15
C ASP A 76 21.04 7.47 -2.18
N LYS A 77 21.05 6.56 -1.23
CA LYS A 77 22.03 5.46 -1.18
C LYS A 77 21.65 4.25 -2.03
N SER A 78 20.40 4.22 -2.52
CA SER A 78 19.88 3.09 -3.28
C SER A 78 20.11 3.26 -4.78
N PRO A 79 20.60 2.23 -5.47
CA PRO A 79 20.66 2.23 -6.94
C PRO A 79 19.26 2.23 -7.58
N LEU A 80 18.21 2.02 -6.78
CA LEU A 80 16.81 1.97 -7.23
C LEU A 80 16.12 3.34 -7.22
N LYS A 81 16.79 4.40 -6.77
CA LYS A 81 16.21 5.74 -6.65
C LYS A 81 15.57 6.24 -7.95
N SER A 82 16.19 5.96 -9.09
CA SER A 82 15.68 6.38 -10.40
C SER A 82 14.31 5.79 -10.77
N LYS A 83 13.91 4.69 -10.12
CA LYS A 83 12.62 4.02 -10.29
C LYS A 83 11.54 4.52 -9.33
N ILE A 84 11.83 5.48 -8.46
CA ILE A 84 10.94 5.91 -7.37
C ILE A 84 10.63 7.39 -7.54
N LYS A 85 9.34 7.72 -7.53
CA LYS A 85 8.82 9.09 -7.44
C LYS A 85 8.13 9.25 -6.10
N LEU A 86 8.74 10.04 -5.21
CA LEU A 86 8.23 10.33 -3.87
C LEU A 86 7.47 11.65 -3.88
N TYR A 87 6.31 11.63 -3.23
CA TYR A 87 5.45 12.80 -3.05
C TYR A 87 5.13 12.98 -1.57
N PHE A 88 5.08 14.25 -1.12
CA PHE A 88 4.67 14.59 0.25
C PHE A 88 3.33 15.32 0.23
N GLY A 89 2.40 14.87 1.08
CA GLY A 89 1.08 15.44 1.26
C GLY A 89 -0.03 14.40 1.35
N ASP A 90 -1.28 14.87 1.33
CA ASP A 90 -2.44 13.98 1.38
C ASP A 90 -2.60 13.22 0.06
N ALA A 91 -2.71 11.90 0.17
CA ALA A 91 -2.90 11.02 -0.98
C ALA A 91 -4.21 11.32 -1.72
N MET A 92 -5.25 11.76 -1.00
CA MET A 92 -6.54 12.14 -1.61
C MET A 92 -6.41 13.33 -2.56
N ASP A 93 -5.47 14.24 -2.30
CA ASP A 93 -5.20 15.41 -3.13
C ASP A 93 -4.18 15.11 -4.25
N ILE A 94 -3.17 14.28 -3.97
CA ILE A 94 -2.06 14.01 -4.90
C ILE A 94 -2.48 13.05 -6.00
N ILE A 95 -3.15 11.94 -5.65
CA ILE A 95 -3.46 10.86 -6.60
C ILE A 95 -4.21 11.37 -7.85
N PRO A 96 -5.25 12.23 -7.73
CA PRO A 96 -5.96 12.73 -8.90
C PRO A 96 -5.09 13.54 -9.86
N GLN A 97 -3.98 14.12 -9.38
CA GLN A 97 -3.08 14.96 -10.17
C GLN A 97 -2.02 14.14 -10.92
N LEU A 98 -1.83 12.86 -10.57
CA LEU A 98 -0.81 12.03 -11.19
C LEU A 98 -1.10 11.72 -12.67
N ASN A 99 -2.39 11.73 -13.08
CA ASN A 99 -2.83 11.42 -14.46
C ASN A 99 -2.21 10.13 -15.01
N GLU A 100 -2.11 9.11 -14.16
CA GLU A 100 -1.51 7.81 -14.48
C GLU A 100 -2.56 6.70 -14.44
N THR A 101 -2.28 5.61 -15.14
CA THR A 101 -2.99 4.34 -14.97
C THR A 101 -2.04 3.34 -14.33
N PHE A 102 -2.48 2.71 -13.25
CA PHE A 102 -1.64 1.82 -12.46
C PHE A 102 -1.90 0.34 -12.77
N ASP A 103 -0.83 -0.43 -12.83
CA ASP A 103 -0.87 -1.89 -12.90
C ASP A 103 -1.07 -2.51 -11.51
N MET A 104 -0.51 -1.84 -10.50
CA MET A 104 -0.54 -2.30 -9.11
C MET A 104 -0.66 -1.11 -8.16
N VAL A 105 -1.47 -1.28 -7.12
CA VAL A 105 -1.58 -0.32 -6.02
C VAL A 105 -1.31 -1.05 -4.70
N PHE A 106 -0.53 -0.44 -3.81
CA PHE A 106 -0.32 -0.91 -2.44
C PHE A 106 -0.82 0.14 -1.45
N ILE A 107 -1.79 -0.22 -0.60
CA ILE A 107 -2.42 0.66 0.39
C ILE A 107 -1.94 0.23 1.77
N ASP A 108 -1.12 1.06 2.42
CA ASP A 108 -0.65 0.91 3.79
C ASP A 108 -0.59 2.27 4.50
N ALA A 109 -1.74 2.91 4.64
CA ALA A 109 -1.87 4.27 5.17
C ALA A 109 -2.92 4.36 6.28
N ASN A 110 -3.65 5.49 6.37
CA ASN A 110 -4.66 5.74 7.38
C ASN A 110 -5.86 4.79 7.24
N LYS A 111 -6.01 3.87 8.19
CA LYS A 111 -7.04 2.82 8.17
C LYS A 111 -8.49 3.36 8.20
N ARG A 112 -8.68 4.59 8.69
CA ARG A 112 -10.02 5.21 8.79
C ARG A 112 -10.68 5.47 7.44
N ILE A 113 -9.86 5.60 6.37
CA ILE A 113 -10.30 6.00 5.03
C ILE A 113 -9.86 5.01 3.95
N TYR A 114 -9.76 3.71 4.30
CA TYR A 114 -9.39 2.67 3.33
C TYR A 114 -10.41 2.52 2.20
N SER A 115 -11.69 2.68 2.53
CA SER A 115 -12.78 2.67 1.54
C SER A 115 -12.67 3.81 0.53
N GLU A 116 -12.29 5.00 1.00
CA GLU A 116 -12.09 6.17 0.18
C GLU A 116 -10.85 6.03 -0.71
N TYR A 117 -9.74 5.50 -0.18
CA TYR A 117 -8.57 5.17 -1.00
C TYR A 117 -8.93 4.18 -2.11
N TYR A 118 -9.68 3.14 -1.78
CA TYR A 118 -10.12 2.17 -2.78
C TYR A 118 -10.96 2.82 -3.88
N ASP A 119 -11.97 3.60 -3.51
CA ASP A 119 -12.83 4.29 -4.47
C ASP A 119 -12.04 5.23 -5.39
N LEU A 120 -11.05 5.93 -4.82
CA LEU A 120 -10.19 6.85 -5.55
C LEU A 120 -9.29 6.12 -6.56
N VAL A 121 -8.64 5.02 -6.15
CA VAL A 121 -7.66 4.34 -7.01
C VAL A 121 -8.29 3.35 -7.98
N PHE A 122 -9.45 2.79 -7.66
CA PHE A 122 -10.08 1.75 -8.48
C PHE A 122 -10.26 2.14 -9.95
N PRO A 123 -10.76 3.35 -10.31
CA PRO A 123 -10.86 3.77 -11.71
C PRO A 123 -9.49 3.92 -12.39
N MET A 124 -8.44 4.20 -11.61
CA MET A 124 -7.08 4.41 -12.11
C MET A 124 -6.29 3.09 -12.26
N VAL A 125 -6.78 1.98 -11.72
CA VAL A 125 -6.19 0.65 -11.92
C VAL A 125 -6.71 0.06 -13.22
N ARG A 126 -5.80 -0.43 -14.08
CA ARG A 126 -6.21 -1.08 -15.33
C ARG A 126 -7.01 -2.37 -15.09
N PRO A 127 -7.82 -2.84 -16.04
CA PRO A 127 -8.33 -4.22 -16.03
C PRO A 127 -7.17 -5.22 -15.91
N GLY A 128 -7.34 -6.29 -15.12
CA GLY A 128 -6.27 -7.22 -14.78
C GLY A 128 -5.20 -6.67 -13.83
N GLY A 129 -5.38 -5.46 -13.29
CA GLY A 129 -4.48 -4.87 -12.29
C GLY A 129 -4.78 -5.39 -10.87
N LEU A 130 -3.85 -5.15 -9.96
CA LEU A 130 -3.86 -5.65 -8.59
C LEU A 130 -3.85 -4.51 -7.58
N ILE A 131 -4.76 -4.54 -6.61
CA ILE A 131 -4.70 -3.71 -5.42
C ILE A 131 -4.36 -4.62 -4.23
N LEU A 132 -3.37 -4.22 -3.44
CA LEU A 132 -2.95 -4.85 -2.20
C LEU A 132 -3.28 -3.91 -1.04
N ALA A 133 -4.01 -4.38 -0.03
CA ALA A 133 -4.33 -3.59 1.16
C ALA A 133 -3.77 -4.29 2.40
N ASP A 134 -2.92 -3.60 3.16
CA ASP A 134 -2.27 -4.15 4.36
C ASP A 134 -3.13 -3.97 5.62
N ASN A 135 -2.89 -4.83 6.60
CA ASN A 135 -3.52 -4.83 7.93
C ASN A 135 -5.05 -5.01 7.92
N THR A 136 -5.58 -5.79 7.01
CA THR A 136 -7.04 -5.98 6.87
C THR A 136 -7.65 -6.95 7.87
N LEU A 137 -6.83 -7.68 8.65
CA LEU A 137 -7.25 -8.46 9.82
C LEU A 137 -7.18 -7.64 11.12
N TRP A 138 -6.39 -6.57 11.15
CA TRP A 138 -6.34 -5.54 12.19
C TRP A 138 -6.23 -6.10 13.62
N ASP A 139 -5.15 -6.84 13.89
CA ASP A 139 -4.90 -7.55 15.18
C ASP A 139 -6.07 -8.45 15.63
N GLY A 140 -6.89 -8.93 14.68
CA GLY A 140 -8.08 -9.74 14.96
C GLY A 140 -9.32 -8.96 15.38
N LYS A 141 -9.25 -7.64 15.49
CA LYS A 141 -10.40 -6.80 15.90
C LYS A 141 -11.58 -6.84 14.93
N VAL A 142 -11.34 -7.23 13.67
CA VAL A 142 -12.42 -7.36 12.65
C VAL A 142 -13.39 -8.50 12.93
N ILE A 143 -13.08 -9.40 13.87
CA ILE A 143 -13.96 -10.51 14.29
C ILE A 143 -14.43 -10.38 15.74
N GLU A 144 -14.20 -9.25 16.39
CA GLU A 144 -14.71 -8.98 17.75
C GLU A 144 -16.22 -8.71 17.73
N ASP A 145 -16.95 -9.29 18.69
CA ASP A 145 -18.40 -9.09 18.80
C ASP A 145 -18.80 -7.64 19.09
N HIS A 146 -17.86 -6.86 19.63
CA HIS A 146 -18.09 -5.47 19.98
C HIS A 146 -16.89 -4.58 19.71
N VAL A 147 -17.06 -3.65 18.79
CA VAL A 147 -16.05 -2.61 18.46
C VAL A 147 -16.52 -1.28 19.06
N PRO A 148 -15.71 -0.63 19.92
CA PRO A 148 -16.05 0.69 20.45
C PRO A 148 -16.28 1.73 19.35
N SER A 149 -17.30 2.56 19.47
CA SER A 149 -17.60 3.60 18.47
C SER A 149 -16.48 4.64 18.28
N ALA A 150 -15.60 4.76 19.27
CA ALA A 150 -14.42 5.61 19.23
C ALA A 150 -13.26 5.01 18.42
N ASP A 151 -13.22 3.68 18.19
CA ASP A 151 -12.18 3.01 17.41
C ASP A 151 -12.43 3.16 15.90
N LYS A 152 -12.20 4.38 15.41
CA LYS A 152 -12.45 4.73 14.01
C LYS A 152 -11.57 3.97 13.02
N GLN A 153 -10.41 3.46 13.44
CA GLN A 153 -9.53 2.67 12.57
C GLN A 153 -10.13 1.28 12.32
N THR A 154 -10.59 0.61 13.38
CA THR A 154 -11.27 -0.69 13.23
C THR A 154 -12.52 -0.56 12.37
N TRP A 155 -13.34 0.48 12.59
CA TRP A 155 -14.51 0.72 11.74
C TRP A 155 -14.14 0.94 10.28
N GLY A 156 -13.10 1.72 9.98
CA GLY A 156 -12.67 1.93 8.60
C GLY A 156 -12.21 0.64 7.91
N ILE A 157 -11.54 -0.28 8.64
CA ILE A 157 -11.17 -1.60 8.10
C ILE A 157 -12.41 -2.49 7.91
N LEU A 158 -13.36 -2.48 8.84
CA LEU A 158 -14.61 -3.23 8.69
C LEU A 158 -15.40 -2.76 7.47
N ASP A 159 -15.57 -1.45 7.30
CA ASP A 159 -16.26 -0.84 6.16
C ASP A 159 -15.55 -1.20 4.84
N PHE A 160 -14.22 -1.14 4.82
CA PHE A 160 -13.42 -1.55 3.66
C PHE A 160 -13.59 -3.03 3.34
N ASN A 161 -13.48 -3.91 4.33
CA ASN A 161 -13.61 -5.36 4.13
C ASN A 161 -15.00 -5.72 3.59
N GLU A 162 -16.07 -5.12 4.12
CA GLU A 162 -17.43 -5.35 3.63
C GLU A 162 -17.62 -4.80 2.21
N LYS A 163 -17.13 -3.58 1.92
CA LYS A 163 -17.13 -3.02 0.58
C LYS A 163 -16.46 -3.95 -0.45
N ILE A 164 -15.25 -4.45 -0.15
CA ILE A 164 -14.53 -5.34 -1.06
C ILE A 164 -15.27 -6.67 -1.21
N LYS A 165 -15.84 -7.20 -0.15
CA LYS A 165 -16.64 -8.43 -0.16
C LYS A 165 -17.80 -8.33 -1.15
N GLU A 166 -18.51 -7.21 -1.17
CA GLU A 166 -19.69 -6.97 -2.02
C GLU A 166 -19.31 -6.56 -3.46
N ASP A 167 -18.06 -6.14 -3.73
CA ASP A 167 -17.66 -5.67 -5.06
C ASP A 167 -17.50 -6.84 -6.05
N ASN A 168 -18.41 -6.91 -7.01
CA ASN A 168 -18.44 -7.96 -8.04
C ASN A 168 -17.48 -7.70 -9.21
N ARG A 169 -16.87 -6.52 -9.27
CA ARG A 169 -15.89 -6.14 -10.31
C ARG A 169 -14.50 -6.71 -10.06
N VAL A 170 -14.30 -7.35 -8.90
CA VAL A 170 -13.00 -7.87 -8.46
C VAL A 170 -13.08 -9.33 -8.04
N GLU A 171 -11.92 -10.01 -8.09
CA GLU A 171 -11.65 -11.20 -7.30
C GLU A 171 -10.77 -10.82 -6.12
N LYS A 172 -11.01 -11.40 -4.96
CA LYS A 172 -10.37 -11.02 -3.72
C LYS A 172 -10.06 -12.20 -2.84
N VAL A 173 -8.94 -12.10 -2.13
CA VAL A 173 -8.51 -13.06 -1.11
C VAL A 173 -7.69 -12.36 -0.05
N ILE A 174 -7.89 -12.71 1.22
CA ILE A 174 -7.04 -12.28 2.31
C ILE A 174 -5.94 -13.31 2.52
N LEU A 175 -4.69 -12.90 2.35
CA LEU A 175 -3.55 -13.69 2.75
C LEU A 175 -3.33 -13.50 4.27
N PRO A 176 -3.21 -14.57 5.05
CA PRO A 176 -2.94 -14.47 6.50
C PRO A 176 -1.44 -14.17 6.74
N LEU A 177 -0.98 -13.09 6.13
CA LEU A 177 0.38 -12.60 6.23
C LEU A 177 0.41 -11.46 7.25
N ARG A 178 1.10 -11.66 8.38
CA ARG A 178 1.13 -10.71 9.50
C ARG A 178 -0.29 -10.35 9.94
N ASP A 179 -0.70 -9.12 9.71
CA ASP A 179 -2.00 -8.55 10.09
C ASP A 179 -3.03 -8.56 8.93
N GLY A 180 -2.82 -9.48 7.99
CA GLY A 180 -3.66 -9.67 6.81
C GLY A 180 -3.29 -8.76 5.64
N LEU A 181 -3.06 -9.36 4.49
CA LEU A 181 -2.87 -8.68 3.23
C LEU A 181 -3.99 -9.06 2.28
N THR A 182 -4.92 -8.13 2.02
CA THR A 182 -5.99 -8.37 1.05
C THR A 182 -5.47 -8.12 -0.35
N MET A 183 -5.57 -9.15 -1.19
CA MET A 183 -5.34 -9.07 -2.63
C MET A 183 -6.68 -8.84 -3.34
N ILE A 184 -6.73 -7.86 -4.21
CA ILE A 184 -7.92 -7.45 -4.96
C ILE A 184 -7.53 -7.34 -6.43
N TRP A 185 -7.95 -8.32 -7.23
CA TRP A 185 -7.68 -8.34 -8.66
C TRP A 185 -8.86 -7.75 -9.44
N LYS A 186 -8.61 -6.69 -10.19
CA LYS A 186 -9.64 -6.06 -11.03
C LYS A 186 -9.92 -6.91 -12.26
N LYS A 187 -11.16 -7.38 -12.42
CA LYS A 187 -11.56 -8.22 -13.54
C LYS A 187 -11.33 -7.54 -14.88
N GLU A 188 -10.99 -8.34 -15.88
CA GLU A 188 -11.02 -7.96 -17.28
C GLU A 188 -12.47 -8.14 -17.77
N ASN A 189 -13.14 -7.07 -18.04
CA ASN A 189 -14.51 -7.15 -18.60
C ASN A 189 -14.45 -7.30 -20.11
#